data_1e87536c078d59738e2e8c82c660ff39
#
_entry.id   1e87536c078d59738e2e8c82c660ff39
#
_cell.length_a   1.000
_cell.length_b   1.000
_cell.length_c   1.000
_cell.angle_alpha   90.00
_cell.angle_beta   90.00
_cell.angle_gamma   90.00
#
_symmetry.space_group_name_H-M   'P 1'
#
loop_
_entity.id
_entity.type
_entity.pdbx_description
1 polymer ?
#
loop_
_entity_poly.entity_id
_entity_poly.type
_entity_poly.pdbx_seq_one_letter_code
_entity_poly.pdbx_strand_id
1 'polypeptide(L)'
;MGGKYKKQWACVTLFSLITAALCGACGNVMTGDFGNVPETEATGQVQPDGDLPAWQTYADDPVTLDWYINYSWFSTPWGENLVSQTITEETGVDIHFITPLGNESEKLNALIASDSLPDLITLGWWEPQVSEMTENGMVYALNELADSYDPYFWEVSDPVAVNWYTTDDGNIYAYPNSSITPQDVEQCEDLSSNQTFLVRKDIYEAIGSPDMTTPEGFCAAVKKAAEMFPEVDGEPLIPIGAHVFDNEGNVSFDKYLMNFLAIPWEKDGVYYDRYTDPEYFRWLKVFRQLGEEGYLANDIFVDTRTQMEEKVARGRYFCMLYQYSDMLTQQKILYANDPDSIYMAVEGPRNANGDDPLRPTTTINGWTVTLISK
;
A
#
# COMPACT_ATOMS: atom_id res chain seq x y z
N MET A 1 9.97 41.38 -45.69
CA MET A 1 10.37 40.22 -44.85
C MET A 1 11.54 40.65 -43.96
N GLY A 2 11.36 41.27 -42.83
CA GLY A 2 12.46 41.81 -42.02
C GLY A 2 12.08 42.36 -40.66
N GLY A 3 11.09 41.73 -40.01
CA GLY A 3 10.60 42.25 -38.71
C GLY A 3 10.44 41.23 -37.57
N LYS A 4 10.61 39.93 -37.81
CA LYS A 4 10.38 38.89 -36.78
C LYS A 4 11.64 38.37 -36.08
N TYR A 5 12.83 38.61 -36.65
CA TYR A 5 14.07 38.07 -36.08
C TYR A 5 14.75 38.99 -35.05
N LYS A 6 14.40 40.29 -35.03
CA LYS A 6 15.01 41.25 -34.07
C LYS A 6 14.46 41.14 -32.64
N LYS A 7 13.28 40.53 -32.44
CA LYS A 7 12.70 40.37 -31.10
C LYS A 7 13.21 39.12 -30.34
N GLN A 8 13.66 38.10 -31.04
CA GLN A 8 14.19 36.87 -30.40
C GLN A 8 15.61 37.04 -29.83
N TRP A 9 16.43 37.91 -30.44
CA TRP A 9 17.77 38.17 -29.95
C TRP A 9 17.80 39.10 -28.73
N ALA A 10 16.81 39.95 -28.55
CA ALA A 10 16.72 40.82 -27.37
C ALA A 10 16.34 40.03 -26.10
N CYS A 11 15.58 38.92 -26.23
CA CYS A 11 15.24 38.07 -25.09
C CYS A 11 16.41 37.15 -24.65
N VAL A 12 17.25 36.71 -25.59
CA VAL A 12 18.38 35.82 -25.27
C VAL A 12 19.50 36.61 -24.58
N THR A 13 19.73 37.87 -25.02
CA THR A 13 20.74 38.74 -24.39
C THR A 13 20.30 39.24 -23.00
N LEU A 14 19.02 39.38 -22.75
CA LEU A 14 18.52 39.80 -21.42
C LEU A 14 18.63 38.65 -20.40
N PHE A 15 18.42 37.41 -20.85
CA PHE A 15 18.52 36.22 -19.99
C PHE A 15 19.99 35.91 -19.61
N SER A 16 20.94 36.17 -20.51
CA SER A 16 22.37 36.00 -20.26
C SER A 16 22.95 37.04 -19.30
N LEU A 17 22.34 38.24 -19.23
CA LEU A 17 22.78 39.31 -18.31
C LEU A 17 22.23 39.14 -16.89
N ILE A 18 21.07 38.46 -16.72
CA ILE A 18 20.51 38.18 -15.41
C ILE A 18 21.23 37.01 -14.73
N THR A 19 21.68 36.01 -15.48
CA THR A 19 22.48 34.89 -14.94
C THR A 19 23.87 35.31 -14.52
N ALA A 20 24.49 36.30 -15.19
CA ALA A 20 25.82 36.84 -14.81
C ALA A 20 25.77 37.73 -13.55
N ALA A 21 24.62 38.36 -13.27
CA ALA A 21 24.43 39.19 -12.07
C ALA A 21 24.14 38.37 -10.78
N LEU A 22 23.68 37.14 -10.91
CA LEU A 22 23.42 36.23 -9.77
C LEU A 22 24.68 35.45 -9.34
N CYS A 23 25.69 35.31 -10.21
CA CYS A 23 26.94 34.63 -9.86
C CYS A 23 27.98 35.57 -9.22
N GLY A 24 27.74 36.88 -9.14
CA GLY A 24 28.66 37.87 -8.56
C GLY A 24 28.48 38.16 -7.07
N ALA A 25 27.48 37.53 -6.40
CA ALA A 25 27.16 37.80 -5.00
C ALA A 25 27.64 36.69 -4.02
N CYS A 26 28.34 35.66 -4.48
CA CYS A 26 28.93 34.63 -3.63
C CYS A 26 30.47 34.83 -3.50
N GLY A 27 30.87 35.95 -2.93
CA GLY A 27 32.26 36.26 -2.66
C GLY A 27 32.44 36.89 -1.30
N ASN A 28 32.04 36.20 -0.22
CA ASN A 28 32.58 36.36 1.12
C ASN A 28 32.27 35.07 1.89
N VAL A 29 33.09 34.06 1.65
CA VAL A 29 33.20 32.93 2.58
C VAL A 29 33.86 33.50 3.82
N MET A 30 33.09 33.75 4.85
CA MET A 30 33.63 33.86 6.20
C MET A 30 34.24 32.50 6.52
N THR A 31 35.53 32.44 6.59
CA THR A 31 36.27 31.40 7.30
C THR A 31 36.00 31.60 8.79
N GLY A 32 34.81 31.13 9.22
CA GLY A 32 34.54 30.88 10.61
C GLY A 32 35.33 29.63 10.99
N ASP A 33 36.24 29.83 11.94
CA ASP A 33 36.89 28.75 12.68
C ASP A 33 35.76 27.91 13.30
N PHE A 34 35.42 26.76 12.68
CA PHE A 34 34.58 25.74 13.31
C PHE A 34 35.43 25.14 14.41
N GLY A 35 35.45 25.83 15.56
CA GLY A 35 35.96 25.26 16.77
C GLY A 35 35.42 23.84 16.93
N ASN A 36 36.32 22.90 17.23
CA ASN A 36 36.04 21.53 17.57
C ASN A 36 34.71 21.49 18.34
N VAL A 37 33.68 20.94 17.71
CA VAL A 37 32.54 20.39 18.42
C VAL A 37 33.15 19.37 19.36
N PRO A 38 33.00 19.49 20.70
CA PRO A 38 33.49 18.45 21.58
C PRO A 38 32.82 17.15 21.11
N GLU A 39 33.59 16.14 20.74
CA GLU A 39 33.11 14.76 20.77
C GLU A 39 32.53 14.62 22.17
N THR A 40 31.20 14.51 22.24
CA THR A 40 30.52 14.13 23.45
C THR A 40 31.08 12.76 23.73
N GLU A 41 31.93 12.63 24.74
CA GLU A 41 32.38 11.33 25.24
C GLU A 41 31.12 10.53 25.44
N ALA A 42 31.00 9.43 24.69
CA ALA A 42 29.93 8.47 24.82
C ALA A 42 29.86 8.05 26.29
N THR A 43 28.94 8.62 27.01
CA THR A 43 28.64 8.25 28.40
C THR A 43 28.26 6.78 28.34
N GLY A 44 29.12 5.96 28.92
CA GLY A 44 29.08 4.51 29.09
C GLY A 44 28.05 3.80 28.23
N GLN A 45 28.52 3.15 27.15
CA GLN A 45 27.65 2.30 26.33
C GLN A 45 26.99 1.28 27.28
N VAL A 46 25.68 1.42 27.45
CA VAL A 46 24.87 0.37 28.06
C VAL A 46 25.00 -0.83 27.13
N GLN A 47 25.56 -1.94 27.63
CA GLN A 47 25.62 -3.18 26.84
C GLN A 47 24.18 -3.65 26.65
N PRO A 48 23.72 -3.89 25.41
CA PRO A 48 22.37 -4.38 25.18
C PRO A 48 22.19 -5.73 25.88
N ASP A 49 21.06 -5.88 26.56
CA ASP A 49 20.64 -7.15 27.15
C ASP A 49 19.96 -7.96 26.05
N GLY A 50 20.53 -9.11 25.69
CA GLY A 50 19.95 -9.97 24.65
C GLY A 50 18.59 -10.57 25.02
N ASP A 51 18.21 -10.52 26.30
CA ASP A 51 16.92 -11.03 26.79
C ASP A 51 15.82 -9.94 26.80
N LEU A 52 16.17 -8.67 26.52
CA LEU A 52 15.25 -7.54 26.53
C LEU A 52 15.31 -6.75 25.22
N PRO A 53 14.15 -6.28 24.70
CA PRO A 53 14.15 -5.42 23.53
C PRO A 53 14.80 -4.06 23.82
N ALA A 54 15.50 -3.51 22.84
CA ALA A 54 16.27 -2.27 22.99
C ALA A 54 15.44 -1.09 23.50
N TRP A 55 14.17 -1.00 23.13
CA TRP A 55 13.30 0.08 23.62
C TRP A 55 13.15 0.11 25.13
N GLN A 56 13.23 -1.03 25.85
CA GLN A 56 13.22 -1.05 27.31
C GLN A 56 14.53 -0.55 27.90
N THR A 57 15.63 -0.72 27.17
CA THR A 57 16.94 -0.23 27.61
C THR A 57 17.10 1.28 27.41
N TYR A 58 16.50 1.83 26.34
CA TYR A 58 16.70 3.21 25.90
C TYR A 58 15.47 4.13 26.12
N ALA A 59 14.42 3.65 26.79
CA ALA A 59 13.17 4.40 26.98
C ALA A 59 13.35 5.77 27.67
N ASP A 60 14.40 5.93 28.48
CA ASP A 60 14.70 7.18 29.18
C ASP A 60 15.37 8.25 28.26
N ASP A 61 15.76 7.88 27.04
CA ASP A 61 16.38 8.77 26.04
C ASP A 61 15.37 9.06 24.90
N PRO A 62 14.47 10.03 25.06
CA PRO A 62 13.41 10.28 24.08
C PRO A 62 13.96 10.76 22.76
N VAL A 63 13.42 10.22 21.65
CA VAL A 63 13.81 10.54 20.28
C VAL A 63 12.58 10.73 19.40
N THR A 64 12.67 11.66 18.44
CA THR A 64 11.69 11.77 17.34
C THR A 64 12.34 11.25 16.08
N LEU A 65 11.68 10.31 15.40
CA LEU A 65 12.13 9.73 14.13
C LEU A 65 11.26 10.23 12.97
N ASP A 66 11.90 10.62 11.90
CA ASP A 66 11.25 10.91 10.63
C ASP A 66 11.03 9.60 9.88
N TRP A 67 9.76 9.26 9.62
CA TRP A 67 9.38 8.02 8.96
C TRP A 67 8.66 8.29 7.64
N TYR A 68 9.32 8.01 6.53
CA TYR A 68 8.73 8.08 5.20
C TYR A 68 7.92 6.82 4.89
N ILE A 69 6.63 7.00 4.61
CA ILE A 69 5.72 5.94 4.15
C ILE A 69 5.39 6.24 2.68
N ASN A 70 5.82 5.38 1.76
CA ASN A 70 5.68 5.59 0.31
C ASN A 70 4.25 5.36 -0.22
N TYR A 71 3.24 5.76 0.55
CA TYR A 71 1.83 5.59 0.20
C TYR A 71 1.03 6.86 0.51
N SER A 72 0.49 7.52 -0.52
CA SER A 72 -0.30 8.76 -0.40
C SER A 72 -1.62 8.56 0.36
N TRP A 73 -2.15 7.34 0.41
CA TRP A 73 -3.34 7.00 1.18
C TRP A 73 -3.09 6.85 2.68
N PHE A 74 -1.84 6.74 3.11
CA PHE A 74 -1.52 6.65 4.54
C PHE A 74 -1.73 8.02 5.20
N SER A 75 -2.69 8.10 6.10
CA SER A 75 -3.10 9.34 6.76
C SER A 75 -3.24 9.22 8.28
N THR A 76 -2.69 8.16 8.86
CA THR A 76 -2.76 7.93 10.31
C THR A 76 -1.85 8.91 11.04
N PRO A 77 -2.39 9.79 11.91
CA PRO A 77 -1.55 10.67 12.71
C PRO A 77 -0.89 9.91 13.86
N TRP A 78 0.31 10.33 14.24
CA TRP A 78 0.95 9.87 15.46
C TRP A 78 0.58 10.77 16.64
N GLY A 79 0.49 10.21 17.86
CA GLY A 79 0.20 10.94 19.08
C GLY A 79 -1.26 11.32 19.33
N GLU A 80 -2.17 11.08 18.37
CA GLU A 80 -3.59 11.43 18.46
C GLU A 80 -4.49 10.28 18.95
N ASN A 81 -3.97 9.06 19.02
CA ASN A 81 -4.73 7.89 19.47
C ASN A 81 -4.03 7.18 20.62
N LEU A 82 -4.79 6.37 21.35
CA LEU A 82 -4.29 5.68 22.54
C LEU A 82 -3.07 4.80 22.25
N VAL A 83 -3.03 4.11 21.10
CA VAL A 83 -1.94 3.19 20.76
C VAL A 83 -0.64 3.97 20.58
N SER A 84 -0.62 5.02 19.75
CA SER A 84 0.58 5.82 19.53
C SER A 84 1.05 6.54 20.79
N GLN A 85 0.11 7.04 21.60
CA GLN A 85 0.43 7.64 22.91
C GLN A 85 1.11 6.64 23.85
N THR A 86 0.53 5.43 23.99
CA THR A 86 1.12 4.38 24.84
C THR A 86 2.51 3.96 24.34
N ILE A 87 2.68 3.81 23.01
CA ILE A 87 4.00 3.48 22.46
C ILE A 87 5.02 4.56 22.80
N THR A 88 4.70 5.84 22.60
CA THR A 88 5.61 6.94 22.96
C THR A 88 5.89 7.00 24.47
N GLU A 89 4.87 6.78 25.30
CA GLU A 89 5.03 6.75 26.77
C GLU A 89 5.94 5.61 27.23
N GLU A 90 5.84 4.43 26.61
CA GLU A 90 6.61 3.25 27.01
C GLU A 90 8.01 3.21 26.42
N THR A 91 8.20 3.74 25.20
CA THR A 91 9.46 3.60 24.46
C THR A 91 10.31 4.87 24.45
N GLY A 92 9.73 6.03 24.75
CA GLY A 92 10.37 7.34 24.53
C GLY A 92 10.45 7.74 23.04
N VAL A 93 9.89 6.95 22.12
CA VAL A 93 9.96 7.22 20.67
C VAL A 93 8.71 7.96 20.21
N ASP A 94 8.91 9.12 19.60
CA ASP A 94 7.90 9.86 18.85
C ASP A 94 8.14 9.73 17.34
N ILE A 95 7.09 9.77 16.54
CA ILE A 95 7.18 9.57 15.08
C ILE A 95 6.60 10.76 14.33
N HIS A 96 7.37 11.27 13.41
CA HIS A 96 6.91 12.22 12.40
C HIS A 96 6.76 11.52 11.05
N PHE A 97 5.51 11.24 10.65
CA PHE A 97 5.24 10.61 9.34
C PHE A 97 5.37 11.59 8.19
N ILE A 98 6.05 11.15 7.14
CA ILE A 98 6.21 11.87 5.89
C ILE A 98 5.60 11.01 4.77
N THR A 99 4.59 11.53 4.07
CA THR A 99 3.93 10.83 2.97
C THR A 99 4.00 11.62 1.65
N PRO A 100 3.94 10.96 0.48
CA PRO A 100 3.77 11.66 -0.79
C PRO A 100 2.34 12.21 -0.92
N LEU A 101 2.16 13.21 -1.76
CA LEU A 101 0.85 13.79 -2.09
C LEU A 101 0.30 13.24 -3.42
N GLY A 102 0.43 11.94 -3.67
CA GLY A 102 0.35 11.30 -4.97
C GLY A 102 1.71 11.31 -5.65
N ASN A 103 1.91 10.42 -6.63
CA ASN A 103 3.19 10.27 -7.32
C ASN A 103 4.33 9.83 -6.40
N GLU A 104 4.15 8.70 -5.77
CA GLU A 104 5.01 8.11 -4.74
C GLU A 104 6.47 8.01 -5.21
N SER A 105 6.69 7.46 -6.39
CA SER A 105 8.04 7.26 -6.93
C SER A 105 8.82 8.54 -7.13
N GLU A 106 8.18 9.65 -7.53
CA GLU A 106 8.89 10.91 -7.76
C GLU A 106 9.42 11.52 -6.46
N LYS A 107 8.64 11.46 -5.38
CA LYS A 107 9.08 12.01 -4.10
C LYS A 107 10.24 11.19 -3.53
N LEU A 108 10.13 9.85 -3.53
CA LEU A 108 11.19 8.99 -3.03
C LEU A 108 12.49 9.15 -3.86
N ASN A 109 12.38 9.16 -5.19
CA ASN A 109 13.53 9.40 -6.07
C ASN A 109 14.20 10.75 -5.81
N ALA A 110 13.44 11.80 -5.48
CA ALA A 110 14.00 13.09 -5.13
C ALA A 110 14.76 13.05 -3.79
N LEU A 111 14.27 12.31 -2.80
CA LEU A 111 14.95 12.11 -1.51
C LEU A 111 16.25 11.31 -1.69
N ILE A 112 16.23 10.25 -2.48
CA ILE A 112 17.42 9.47 -2.85
C ILE A 112 18.44 10.34 -3.57
N ALA A 113 18.02 11.06 -4.61
CA ALA A 113 18.92 11.89 -5.43
C ALA A 113 19.53 13.09 -4.67
N SER A 114 18.86 13.57 -3.63
CA SER A 114 19.34 14.68 -2.79
C SER A 114 20.10 14.22 -1.54
N ASP A 115 20.30 12.93 -1.36
CA ASP A 115 20.94 12.35 -0.16
C ASP A 115 20.32 12.88 1.15
N SER A 116 18.97 12.88 1.18
CA SER A 116 18.18 13.42 2.29
C SER A 116 17.06 12.46 2.70
N LEU A 117 17.43 11.18 2.83
CA LEU A 117 16.51 10.17 3.31
C LEU A 117 16.13 10.42 4.77
N PRO A 118 14.85 10.26 5.15
CA PRO A 118 14.44 10.22 6.55
C PRO A 118 14.98 8.99 7.28
N ASP A 119 14.89 8.94 8.61
CA ASP A 119 15.43 7.86 9.44
C ASP A 119 14.89 6.48 9.03
N LEU A 120 13.58 6.40 8.77
CA LEU A 120 12.89 5.17 8.37
C LEU A 120 12.20 5.35 7.01
N ILE A 121 12.27 4.32 6.17
CA ILE A 121 11.63 4.32 4.86
C ILE A 121 10.83 3.02 4.70
N THR A 122 9.50 3.14 4.47
CA THR A 122 8.63 2.00 4.18
C THR A 122 8.04 2.11 2.78
N LEU A 123 8.22 1.04 1.98
CA LEU A 123 7.72 0.94 0.61
C LEU A 123 7.45 -0.53 0.25
N GLY A 124 6.89 -0.79 -0.94
CA GLY A 124 6.70 -2.15 -1.45
C GLY A 124 8.03 -2.87 -1.65
N TRP A 125 8.15 -4.11 -1.19
CA TRP A 125 9.40 -4.87 -1.29
C TRP A 125 9.87 -5.06 -2.75
N TRP A 126 8.96 -4.98 -3.72
CA TRP A 126 9.22 -5.11 -5.16
C TRP A 126 9.61 -3.79 -5.83
N GLU A 127 9.53 -2.66 -5.13
CA GLU A 127 9.86 -1.36 -5.71
C GLU A 127 11.37 -1.24 -5.96
N PRO A 128 11.81 -0.73 -7.13
CA PRO A 128 13.23 -0.70 -7.50
C PRO A 128 14.09 0.13 -6.55
N GLN A 129 13.50 1.07 -5.82
CA GLN A 129 14.20 1.90 -4.85
C GLN A 129 14.75 1.09 -3.66
N VAL A 130 14.17 -0.08 -3.35
CA VAL A 130 14.73 -0.99 -2.33
C VAL A 130 16.14 -1.41 -2.73
N SER A 131 16.31 -1.94 -3.93
CA SER A 131 17.63 -2.32 -4.46
C SER A 131 18.54 -1.11 -4.64
N GLU A 132 18.02 0.01 -5.14
CA GLU A 132 18.79 1.24 -5.35
C GLU A 132 19.42 1.75 -4.05
N MET A 133 18.66 1.87 -2.96
CA MET A 133 19.17 2.31 -1.67
C MET A 133 20.16 1.32 -1.06
N THR A 134 19.89 0.02 -1.21
CA THR A 134 20.77 -1.05 -0.70
C THR A 134 22.12 -1.09 -1.43
N GLU A 135 22.10 -1.15 -2.76
CA GLU A 135 23.31 -1.26 -3.59
C GLU A 135 24.20 -0.01 -3.50
N ASN A 136 23.60 1.16 -3.28
CA ASN A 136 24.33 2.42 -3.09
C ASN A 136 24.76 2.66 -1.64
N GLY A 137 24.50 1.71 -0.72
CA GLY A 137 24.93 1.78 0.67
C GLY A 137 24.27 2.88 1.49
N MET A 138 23.06 3.31 1.10
CA MET A 138 22.32 4.40 1.74
C MET A 138 21.55 3.97 2.99
N VAL A 139 21.49 2.67 3.25
CA VAL A 139 20.76 2.07 4.38
C VAL A 139 21.67 1.16 5.20
N TYR A 140 21.34 1.02 6.47
CA TYR A 140 22.06 0.13 7.39
C TYR A 140 21.70 -1.33 7.15
N ALA A 141 22.66 -2.22 7.41
CA ALA A 141 22.41 -3.64 7.56
C ALA A 141 21.72 -3.88 8.93
N LEU A 142 20.48 -4.39 8.90
CA LEU A 142 19.68 -4.59 10.13
C LEU A 142 20.30 -5.63 11.05
N ASN A 143 20.96 -6.67 10.52
CA ASN A 143 21.70 -7.65 11.31
C ASN A 143 22.87 -7.01 12.07
N GLU A 144 23.59 -6.04 11.48
CA GLU A 144 24.67 -5.33 12.17
C GLU A 144 24.14 -4.43 13.29
N LEU A 145 22.97 -3.79 13.07
CA LEU A 145 22.29 -3.00 14.10
C LEU A 145 21.75 -3.90 15.21
N ALA A 146 21.13 -5.02 14.87
CA ALA A 146 20.64 -6.01 15.83
C ALA A 146 21.78 -6.53 16.72
N ASP A 147 22.86 -6.98 16.12
CA ASP A 147 24.03 -7.49 16.88
C ASP A 147 24.65 -6.45 17.80
N SER A 148 24.59 -5.17 17.41
CA SER A 148 25.24 -4.08 18.13
C SER A 148 24.35 -3.45 19.20
N TYR A 149 23.03 -3.35 18.96
CA TYR A 149 22.13 -2.54 19.76
C TYR A 149 20.87 -3.27 20.23
N ASP A 150 20.39 -4.31 19.50
CA ASP A 150 19.16 -5.03 19.85
C ASP A 150 19.25 -6.53 19.52
N PRO A 151 20.07 -7.31 20.24
CA PRO A 151 20.17 -8.75 20.03
C PRO A 151 18.83 -9.50 20.19
N TYR A 152 17.86 -8.91 20.90
CA TYR A 152 16.51 -9.46 21.05
C TYR A 152 15.77 -9.58 19.71
N PHE A 153 16.17 -8.81 18.69
CA PHE A 153 15.67 -8.96 17.32
C PHE A 153 15.71 -10.43 16.84
N TRP A 154 16.76 -11.17 17.18
CA TRP A 154 16.91 -12.58 16.76
C TRP A 154 15.99 -13.54 17.48
N GLU A 155 15.50 -13.17 18.67
CA GLU A 155 14.54 -13.99 19.43
C GLU A 155 13.11 -13.85 18.88
N VAL A 156 12.77 -12.69 18.28
CA VAL A 156 11.41 -12.37 17.85
C VAL A 156 11.22 -12.38 16.33
N SER A 157 12.30 -12.31 15.56
CA SER A 157 12.22 -12.31 14.10
C SER A 157 11.90 -13.71 13.55
N ASP A 158 11.03 -13.78 12.54
CA ASP A 158 10.76 -15.04 11.84
C ASP A 158 11.99 -15.46 11.02
N PRO A 159 12.59 -16.64 11.32
CA PRO A 159 13.76 -17.12 10.59
C PRO A 159 13.52 -17.33 9.09
N VAL A 160 12.28 -17.58 8.68
CA VAL A 160 11.91 -17.75 7.27
C VAL A 160 11.93 -16.39 6.57
N ALA A 161 11.39 -15.35 7.21
CA ALA A 161 11.45 -13.97 6.70
C ALA A 161 12.91 -13.47 6.66
N VAL A 162 13.68 -13.69 7.72
CA VAL A 162 15.11 -13.38 7.78
C VAL A 162 15.85 -14.00 6.60
N ASN A 163 15.68 -15.31 6.37
CA ASN A 163 16.34 -16.00 5.25
C ASN A 163 15.90 -15.46 3.88
N TRP A 164 14.62 -15.10 3.73
CA TRP A 164 14.10 -14.52 2.49
C TRP A 164 14.73 -13.17 2.15
N TYR A 165 14.94 -12.32 3.18
CA TYR A 165 15.50 -10.97 3.00
C TYR A 165 17.03 -10.90 3.13
N THR A 166 17.70 -12.01 3.41
CA THR A 166 19.16 -12.07 3.39
C THR A 166 19.66 -11.96 1.94
N THR A 167 20.45 -10.95 1.68
CA THR A 167 21.05 -10.68 0.37
C THR A 167 22.32 -11.53 0.14
N ASP A 168 22.85 -11.50 -1.08
CA ASP A 168 24.04 -12.30 -1.48
C ASP A 168 25.29 -11.97 -0.65
N ASP A 169 25.36 -10.79 -0.06
CA ASP A 169 26.46 -10.38 0.83
C ASP A 169 26.31 -10.87 2.28
N GLY A 170 25.20 -11.57 2.57
CA GLY A 170 24.89 -12.10 3.88
C GLY A 170 24.18 -11.14 4.83
N ASN A 171 23.84 -9.93 4.38
CA ASN A 171 23.18 -8.92 5.19
C ASN A 171 21.65 -8.88 4.95
N ILE A 172 20.94 -8.26 5.90
CA ILE A 172 19.51 -7.96 5.83
C ILE A 172 19.38 -6.44 5.85
N TYR A 173 18.84 -5.84 4.78
CA TYR A 173 18.68 -4.39 4.71
C TYR A 173 17.24 -3.94 4.88
N ALA A 174 16.29 -4.86 4.74
CA ALA A 174 14.87 -4.60 4.77
C ALA A 174 14.13 -5.68 5.56
N TYR A 175 13.12 -5.31 6.33
CA TYR A 175 12.30 -6.26 7.09
C TYR A 175 10.81 -6.07 6.76
N PRO A 176 10.04 -7.16 6.60
CA PRO A 176 8.65 -7.11 6.13
C PRO A 176 7.68 -6.64 7.21
N ASN A 177 6.54 -6.11 6.77
CA ASN A 177 5.45 -5.71 7.64
C ASN A 177 4.55 -6.87 8.10
N SER A 178 4.71 -8.08 7.56
CA SER A 178 3.89 -9.24 7.92
C SER A 178 4.54 -10.00 9.08
N SER A 179 3.79 -10.16 10.16
CA SER A 179 4.19 -10.95 11.32
C SER A 179 3.34 -12.21 11.51
N ILE A 180 2.41 -12.50 10.59
CA ILE A 180 1.54 -13.68 10.67
C ILE A 180 2.30 -14.87 10.09
N THR A 181 2.58 -15.86 10.93
CA THR A 181 3.26 -17.09 10.53
C THR A 181 2.25 -18.16 10.08
N PRO A 182 2.69 -19.19 9.33
CA PRO A 182 1.84 -20.35 9.04
C PRO A 182 1.26 -21.01 10.31
N GLN A 183 2.00 -21.01 11.42
CA GLN A 183 1.54 -21.55 12.69
C GLN A 183 0.41 -20.71 13.30
N ASP A 184 0.45 -19.39 13.17
CA ASP A 184 -0.64 -18.51 13.61
C ASP A 184 -1.93 -18.80 12.82
N VAL A 185 -1.80 -19.07 11.52
CA VAL A 185 -2.92 -19.45 10.66
C VAL A 185 -3.56 -20.77 11.10
N GLU A 186 -2.73 -21.77 11.44
CA GLU A 186 -3.21 -23.08 11.91
C GLU A 186 -3.92 -22.99 13.26
N GLN A 187 -3.53 -22.04 14.11
CA GLN A 187 -4.09 -21.84 15.45
C GLN A 187 -5.32 -20.92 15.46
N CYS A 188 -5.56 -20.17 14.42
CA CYS A 188 -6.66 -19.21 14.34
C CYS A 188 -7.80 -19.73 13.48
N GLU A 189 -8.83 -20.32 14.12
CA GLU A 189 -10.01 -20.84 13.43
C GLU A 189 -10.82 -19.74 12.72
N ASP A 190 -10.75 -18.50 13.22
CA ASP A 190 -11.52 -17.35 12.72
C ASP A 190 -10.75 -16.47 11.71
N LEU A 191 -9.57 -16.90 11.27
CA LEU A 191 -8.80 -16.13 10.31
C LEU A 191 -9.50 -16.12 8.95
N SER A 192 -10.06 -14.97 8.58
CA SER A 192 -10.72 -14.76 7.29
C SER A 192 -9.80 -14.05 6.30
N SER A 193 -10.01 -14.36 5.01
CA SER A 193 -9.34 -13.60 3.95
C SER A 193 -9.83 -12.16 3.91
N ASN A 194 -8.90 -11.23 3.68
CA ASN A 194 -9.22 -9.83 3.41
C ASN A 194 -9.83 -9.62 2.00
N GLN A 195 -9.66 -10.60 1.11
CA GLN A 195 -10.28 -10.59 -0.21
C GLN A 195 -11.75 -10.99 -0.08
N THR A 196 -12.64 -10.08 -0.47
CA THR A 196 -14.08 -10.24 -0.28
C THR A 196 -14.85 -9.93 -1.55
N PHE A 197 -16.03 -10.53 -1.67
CA PHE A 197 -17.04 -10.05 -2.59
C PHE A 197 -18.05 -9.22 -1.79
N LEU A 198 -18.09 -7.94 -2.09
CA LEU A 198 -18.84 -6.94 -1.35
C LEU A 198 -20.06 -6.49 -2.13
N VAL A 199 -21.17 -6.33 -1.43
CA VAL A 199 -22.40 -5.75 -1.96
C VAL A 199 -22.88 -4.61 -1.10
N ARG A 200 -23.54 -3.62 -1.67
CA ARG A 200 -24.25 -2.59 -0.95
C ARG A 200 -25.45 -3.22 -0.23
N LYS A 201 -25.46 -3.24 1.11
CA LYS A 201 -26.38 -4.00 1.96
C LYS A 201 -27.84 -3.68 1.66
N ASP A 202 -28.22 -2.41 1.72
CA ASP A 202 -29.59 -1.95 1.47
C ASP A 202 -30.13 -2.35 0.09
N ILE A 203 -29.29 -2.23 -0.94
CA ILE A 203 -29.66 -2.62 -2.31
C ILE A 203 -29.79 -4.14 -2.42
N TYR A 204 -28.82 -4.88 -1.88
CA TYR A 204 -28.81 -6.34 -1.93
C TYR A 204 -30.02 -6.95 -1.24
N GLU A 205 -30.37 -6.46 -0.05
CA GLU A 205 -31.57 -6.88 0.69
C GLU A 205 -32.84 -6.50 -0.05
N ALA A 206 -32.93 -5.28 -0.60
CA ALA A 206 -34.10 -4.82 -1.35
C ALA A 206 -34.37 -5.62 -2.63
N ILE A 207 -33.34 -6.13 -3.29
CA ILE A 207 -33.51 -7.03 -4.45
C ILE A 207 -33.76 -8.49 -4.07
N GLY A 208 -33.82 -8.80 -2.76
CA GLY A 208 -34.19 -10.12 -2.22
C GLY A 208 -33.04 -11.04 -1.93
N SER A 209 -31.84 -10.50 -1.67
CA SER A 209 -30.61 -11.23 -1.32
C SER A 209 -30.32 -12.40 -2.26
N PRO A 210 -30.22 -12.16 -3.57
CA PRO A 210 -30.07 -13.21 -4.56
C PRO A 210 -28.75 -13.96 -4.46
N ASP A 211 -28.73 -15.22 -4.87
CA ASP A 211 -27.51 -15.98 -5.07
C ASP A 211 -26.71 -15.38 -6.24
N MET A 212 -25.48 -14.92 -5.97
CA MET A 212 -24.55 -14.33 -6.95
C MET A 212 -23.35 -15.24 -7.25
N THR A 213 -23.39 -16.49 -6.80
CA THR A 213 -22.27 -17.43 -7.00
C THR A 213 -22.19 -17.99 -8.42
N THR A 214 -23.30 -17.96 -9.15
CA THR A 214 -23.36 -18.42 -10.56
C THR A 214 -23.42 -17.25 -11.53
N PRO A 215 -22.94 -17.41 -12.79
CA PRO A 215 -23.06 -16.40 -13.83
C PRO A 215 -24.48 -15.87 -14.03
N GLU A 216 -25.47 -16.76 -14.04
CA GLU A 216 -26.88 -16.42 -14.24
C GLU A 216 -27.43 -15.60 -13.07
N GLY A 217 -27.16 -16.03 -11.82
CA GLY A 217 -27.57 -15.33 -10.61
C GLY A 217 -26.88 -13.97 -10.48
N PHE A 218 -25.58 -13.91 -10.77
CA PHE A 218 -24.80 -12.67 -10.79
C PHE A 218 -25.37 -11.65 -11.79
N CYS A 219 -25.58 -12.07 -13.05
CA CYS A 219 -26.17 -11.21 -14.07
C CYS A 219 -27.58 -10.72 -13.69
N ALA A 220 -28.43 -11.61 -13.14
CA ALA A 220 -29.76 -11.25 -12.74
C ALA A 220 -29.76 -10.23 -11.59
N ALA A 221 -28.90 -10.41 -10.58
CA ALA A 221 -28.74 -9.50 -9.45
C ALA A 221 -28.27 -8.13 -9.88
N VAL A 222 -27.23 -8.06 -10.72
CA VAL A 222 -26.66 -6.80 -11.25
C VAL A 222 -27.71 -6.01 -12.03
N LYS A 223 -28.44 -6.65 -12.93
CA LYS A 223 -29.48 -6.02 -13.73
C LYS A 223 -30.65 -5.52 -12.86
N LYS A 224 -31.09 -6.34 -11.90
CA LYS A 224 -32.18 -5.98 -10.98
C LYS A 224 -31.78 -4.81 -10.08
N ALA A 225 -30.54 -4.78 -9.58
CA ALA A 225 -30.04 -3.66 -8.79
C ALA A 225 -30.06 -2.36 -9.60
N ALA A 226 -29.53 -2.38 -10.83
CA ALA A 226 -29.51 -1.21 -11.72
C ALA A 226 -30.92 -0.74 -12.10
N GLU A 227 -31.87 -1.66 -12.29
CA GLU A 227 -33.27 -1.34 -12.61
C GLU A 227 -33.98 -0.68 -11.41
N MET A 228 -33.80 -1.25 -10.20
CA MET A 228 -34.49 -0.76 -9.00
C MET A 228 -33.84 0.49 -8.40
N PHE A 229 -32.54 0.64 -8.58
CA PHE A 229 -31.74 1.74 -8.03
C PHE A 229 -30.91 2.41 -9.14
N PRO A 230 -31.54 3.11 -10.09
CA PRO A 230 -30.81 3.73 -11.21
C PRO A 230 -29.85 4.83 -10.76
N GLU A 231 -30.10 5.41 -9.58
CA GLU A 231 -29.30 6.49 -9.00
C GLU A 231 -29.07 6.26 -7.50
N VAL A 232 -27.92 6.67 -7.03
CA VAL A 232 -27.51 6.73 -5.63
C VAL A 232 -26.78 8.04 -5.39
N ASP A 233 -27.15 8.77 -4.34
CA ASP A 233 -26.58 10.07 -3.99
C ASP A 233 -26.64 11.09 -5.15
N GLY A 234 -27.73 11.06 -5.92
CA GLY A 234 -27.97 11.96 -7.07
C GLY A 234 -27.13 11.66 -8.31
N GLU A 235 -26.46 10.54 -8.35
CA GLU A 235 -25.61 10.09 -9.45
C GLU A 235 -25.99 8.66 -9.90
N PRO A 236 -25.72 8.26 -11.14
CA PRO A 236 -26.02 6.90 -11.60
C PRO A 236 -25.35 5.84 -10.72
N LEU A 237 -26.08 4.79 -10.36
CA LEU A 237 -25.51 3.61 -9.72
C LEU A 237 -24.44 2.99 -10.64
N ILE A 238 -23.35 2.53 -10.07
CA ILE A 238 -22.32 1.73 -10.75
C ILE A 238 -22.55 0.27 -10.36
N PRO A 239 -23.18 -0.55 -11.23
CA PRO A 239 -23.60 -1.89 -10.82
C PRO A 239 -22.45 -2.81 -10.47
N ILE A 240 -21.31 -2.70 -11.16
CA ILE A 240 -20.11 -3.49 -10.90
C ILE A 240 -18.91 -2.55 -10.73
N GLY A 241 -18.30 -2.59 -9.55
CA GLY A 241 -17.03 -1.94 -9.24
C GLY A 241 -15.86 -2.93 -9.31
N ALA A 242 -14.68 -2.38 -9.50
CA ALA A 242 -13.43 -3.12 -9.43
C ALA A 242 -12.33 -2.22 -8.86
N HIS A 243 -11.22 -2.81 -8.46
CA HIS A 243 -10.00 -2.07 -8.17
C HIS A 243 -9.58 -1.25 -9.39
N VAL A 244 -8.77 -0.23 -9.19
CA VAL A 244 -8.24 0.56 -10.32
C VAL A 244 -7.34 -0.32 -11.21
N PHE A 245 -7.35 -0.04 -12.50
CA PHE A 245 -6.38 -0.62 -13.42
C PHE A 245 -5.08 0.19 -13.37
N ASP A 246 -3.97 -0.51 -13.32
CA ASP A 246 -2.63 0.06 -13.40
C ASP A 246 -1.76 -0.71 -14.42
N ASN A 247 -0.46 -0.47 -14.44
CA ASN A 247 0.47 -1.14 -15.34
C ASN A 247 0.67 -2.64 -15.03
N GLU A 248 0.22 -3.11 -13.87
CA GLU A 248 0.28 -4.52 -13.45
C GLU A 248 -1.05 -5.26 -13.70
N GLY A 249 -2.09 -4.57 -14.15
CA GLY A 249 -3.40 -5.14 -14.42
C GLY A 249 -4.48 -4.70 -13.43
N ASN A 250 -5.35 -5.61 -13.02
CA ASN A 250 -6.45 -5.33 -12.10
C ASN A 250 -6.57 -6.41 -11.03
N VAL A 251 -6.29 -6.06 -9.80
CA VAL A 251 -6.27 -7.00 -8.66
C VAL A 251 -7.61 -7.73 -8.47
N SER A 252 -8.74 -7.06 -8.72
CA SER A 252 -10.07 -7.70 -8.61
C SER A 252 -10.24 -8.86 -9.58
N PHE A 253 -9.82 -8.68 -10.83
CA PHE A 253 -9.96 -9.69 -11.86
C PHE A 253 -8.77 -10.66 -11.89
N ASP A 254 -7.55 -10.17 -11.77
CA ASP A 254 -6.33 -10.94 -11.99
C ASP A 254 -5.91 -11.77 -10.75
N LYS A 255 -6.41 -11.42 -9.56
CA LYS A 255 -6.07 -12.13 -8.32
C LYS A 255 -7.32 -12.63 -7.60
N TYR A 256 -8.25 -11.74 -7.21
CA TYR A 256 -9.37 -12.10 -6.35
C TYR A 256 -10.38 -13.00 -7.06
N LEU A 257 -10.77 -12.67 -8.28
CA LEU A 257 -11.67 -13.52 -9.06
C LEU A 257 -11.13 -14.95 -9.20
N MET A 258 -9.85 -15.11 -9.52
CA MET A 258 -9.23 -16.44 -9.63
C MET A 258 -9.24 -17.23 -8.32
N ASN A 259 -9.09 -16.53 -7.17
CA ASN A 259 -9.18 -17.15 -5.86
C ASN A 259 -10.62 -17.56 -5.53
N PHE A 260 -11.61 -16.71 -5.83
CA PHE A 260 -13.03 -17.04 -5.68
C PHE A 260 -13.44 -18.23 -6.56
N LEU A 261 -12.84 -18.38 -7.73
CA LEU A 261 -13.08 -19.53 -8.63
C LEU A 261 -12.29 -20.79 -8.25
N ALA A 262 -11.60 -20.78 -7.12
CA ALA A 262 -10.80 -21.90 -6.65
C ALA A 262 -9.73 -22.39 -7.67
N ILE A 263 -9.19 -21.49 -8.47
CA ILE A 263 -8.17 -21.82 -9.49
C ILE A 263 -6.80 -21.91 -8.80
N PRO A 264 -6.19 -23.10 -8.74
CA PRO A 264 -4.95 -23.29 -7.99
C PRO A 264 -3.74 -22.68 -8.71
N TRP A 265 -2.70 -22.35 -7.94
CA TRP A 265 -1.39 -21.91 -8.45
C TRP A 265 -0.53 -23.06 -8.98
N GLU A 266 -0.87 -24.28 -8.59
CA GLU A 266 -0.12 -25.49 -8.85
C GLU A 266 -1.07 -26.65 -9.16
N LYS A 267 -0.71 -27.46 -10.15
CA LYS A 267 -1.37 -28.74 -10.45
C LYS A 267 -0.28 -29.81 -10.58
N ASP A 268 -0.39 -30.87 -9.78
CA ASP A 268 0.54 -32.03 -9.80
C ASP A 268 2.01 -31.66 -9.57
N GLY A 269 2.30 -30.68 -8.69
CA GLY A 269 3.65 -30.21 -8.38
C GLY A 269 4.24 -29.25 -9.43
N VAL A 270 3.44 -28.78 -10.38
CA VAL A 270 3.88 -27.88 -11.47
C VAL A 270 3.08 -26.59 -11.42
N TYR A 271 3.77 -25.46 -11.61
CA TYR A 271 3.12 -24.16 -11.76
C TYR A 271 2.02 -24.21 -12.82
N TYR A 272 0.85 -23.69 -12.44
CA TYR A 272 -0.31 -23.61 -13.32
C TYR A 272 -0.61 -22.16 -13.69
N ASP A 273 -0.58 -21.86 -14.98
CA ASP A 273 -0.95 -20.54 -15.46
C ASP A 273 -2.46 -20.33 -15.37
N ARG A 274 -2.89 -19.65 -14.31
CA ARG A 274 -4.28 -19.39 -13.96
C ARG A 274 -5.02 -18.58 -15.02
N TYR A 275 -4.32 -17.75 -15.80
CA TYR A 275 -4.89 -16.96 -16.87
C TYR A 275 -5.43 -17.82 -18.03
N THR A 276 -4.99 -19.07 -18.14
CA THR A 276 -5.45 -20.02 -19.16
C THR A 276 -6.61 -20.91 -18.70
N ASP A 277 -7.07 -20.74 -17.44
CA ASP A 277 -8.10 -21.60 -16.88
C ASP A 277 -9.48 -21.36 -17.53
N PRO A 278 -10.22 -22.42 -17.90
CA PRO A 278 -11.54 -22.31 -18.52
C PRO A 278 -12.58 -21.58 -17.64
N GLU A 279 -12.51 -21.76 -16.31
CA GLU A 279 -13.44 -21.10 -15.37
C GLU A 279 -13.17 -19.59 -15.32
N TYR A 280 -11.91 -19.17 -15.37
CA TYR A 280 -11.56 -17.76 -15.50
C TYR A 280 -12.15 -17.15 -16.77
N PHE A 281 -11.96 -17.81 -17.92
CA PHE A 281 -12.56 -17.36 -19.19
C PHE A 281 -14.09 -17.35 -19.16
N ARG A 282 -14.72 -18.30 -18.46
CA ARG A 282 -16.17 -18.32 -18.29
C ARG A 282 -16.68 -17.05 -17.61
N TRP A 283 -16.04 -16.63 -16.53
CA TRP A 283 -16.42 -15.43 -15.81
C TRP A 283 -16.01 -14.13 -16.52
N LEU A 284 -14.86 -14.08 -17.16
CA LEU A 284 -14.48 -12.91 -17.98
C LEU A 284 -15.49 -12.65 -19.11
N LYS A 285 -16.09 -13.69 -19.71
CA LYS A 285 -17.16 -13.52 -20.69
C LYS A 285 -18.42 -12.91 -20.07
N VAL A 286 -18.73 -13.24 -18.82
CA VAL A 286 -19.86 -12.64 -18.08
C VAL A 286 -19.60 -11.14 -17.87
N PHE A 287 -18.43 -10.78 -17.35
CA PHE A 287 -18.08 -9.36 -17.16
C PHE A 287 -18.04 -8.57 -18.46
N ARG A 288 -17.50 -9.19 -19.54
CA ARG A 288 -17.52 -8.59 -20.86
C ARG A 288 -18.94 -8.34 -21.35
N GLN A 289 -19.83 -9.34 -21.26
CA GLN A 289 -21.23 -9.19 -21.64
C GLN A 289 -21.91 -8.05 -20.86
N LEU A 290 -21.73 -8.02 -19.53
CA LEU A 290 -22.28 -6.96 -18.70
C LEU A 290 -21.69 -5.59 -19.04
N GLY A 291 -20.43 -5.52 -19.42
CA GLY A 291 -19.80 -4.31 -19.94
C GLY A 291 -20.41 -3.84 -21.29
N GLU A 292 -20.60 -4.75 -22.23
CA GLU A 292 -21.28 -4.46 -23.51
C GLU A 292 -22.74 -3.99 -23.33
N GLU A 293 -23.40 -4.46 -22.25
CA GLU A 293 -24.74 -4.06 -21.85
C GLU A 293 -24.78 -2.77 -20.99
N GLY A 294 -23.60 -2.21 -20.62
CA GLY A 294 -23.48 -0.96 -19.87
C GLY A 294 -23.54 -1.09 -18.34
N TYR A 295 -23.43 -2.29 -17.77
CA TYR A 295 -23.44 -2.52 -16.33
C TYR A 295 -22.04 -2.49 -15.67
N LEU A 296 -20.98 -2.54 -16.43
CA LEU A 296 -19.62 -2.33 -15.99
C LEU A 296 -19.16 -0.96 -16.49
N ALA A 297 -18.89 -0.03 -15.56
CA ALA A 297 -18.53 1.33 -15.93
C ALA A 297 -17.15 1.40 -16.60
N ASN A 298 -17.03 2.19 -17.65
CA ASN A 298 -15.74 2.42 -18.31
C ASN A 298 -14.74 3.19 -17.43
N ASP A 299 -15.22 3.89 -16.42
CA ASP A 299 -14.42 4.66 -15.48
C ASP A 299 -13.40 3.79 -14.73
N ILE A 300 -13.68 2.49 -14.52
CA ILE A 300 -12.75 1.57 -13.86
C ILE A 300 -11.38 1.47 -14.55
N PHE A 301 -11.29 1.82 -15.84
CA PHE A 301 -10.06 1.80 -16.62
C PHE A 301 -9.26 3.11 -16.55
N VAL A 302 -9.82 4.16 -15.95
CA VAL A 302 -9.22 5.50 -15.90
C VAL A 302 -9.26 6.17 -14.53
N ASP A 303 -10.06 5.64 -13.62
CA ASP A 303 -10.12 6.15 -12.24
C ASP A 303 -8.75 6.01 -11.56
N THR A 304 -8.37 7.03 -10.82
CA THR A 304 -7.34 6.90 -9.79
C THR A 304 -7.94 6.22 -8.56
N ARG A 305 -7.09 5.71 -7.68
CA ARG A 305 -7.53 5.13 -6.39
C ARG A 305 -8.41 6.10 -5.61
N THR A 306 -8.02 7.35 -5.49
CA THR A 306 -8.79 8.39 -4.80
C THR A 306 -10.19 8.58 -5.40
N GLN A 307 -10.31 8.61 -6.74
CA GLN A 307 -11.61 8.72 -7.41
C GLN A 307 -12.50 7.51 -7.16
N MET A 308 -11.94 6.31 -7.17
CA MET A 308 -12.67 5.10 -6.82
C MET A 308 -13.13 5.13 -5.36
N GLU A 309 -12.27 5.50 -4.43
CA GLU A 309 -12.57 5.59 -3.00
C GLU A 309 -13.64 6.65 -2.69
N GLU A 310 -13.67 7.77 -3.40
CA GLU A 310 -14.77 8.75 -3.33
C GLU A 310 -16.11 8.15 -3.76
N LYS A 311 -16.13 7.35 -4.84
CA LYS A 311 -17.32 6.62 -5.28
C LYS A 311 -17.78 5.59 -4.24
N VAL A 312 -16.84 4.89 -3.61
CA VAL A 312 -17.13 3.95 -2.49
C VAL A 312 -17.73 4.71 -1.30
N ALA A 313 -17.13 5.82 -0.88
CA ALA A 313 -17.60 6.64 0.25
C ALA A 313 -19.01 7.22 0.03
N ARG A 314 -19.41 7.40 -1.22
CA ARG A 314 -20.76 7.81 -1.62
C ARG A 314 -21.71 6.63 -1.87
N GLY A 315 -21.24 5.39 -1.67
CA GLY A 315 -22.03 4.17 -1.83
C GLY A 315 -22.49 3.89 -3.26
N ARG A 316 -21.76 4.36 -4.27
CA ARG A 316 -22.18 4.33 -5.68
C ARG A 316 -22.05 2.97 -6.35
N TYR A 317 -21.26 2.06 -5.81
CA TYR A 317 -21.14 0.70 -6.34
C TYR A 317 -22.21 -0.20 -5.74
N PHE A 318 -22.80 -1.08 -6.58
CA PHE A 318 -23.66 -2.15 -6.04
C PHE A 318 -22.81 -3.33 -5.55
N CYS A 319 -21.91 -3.85 -6.36
CA CYS A 319 -21.05 -4.95 -5.96
C CYS A 319 -19.62 -4.80 -6.48
N MET A 320 -18.66 -5.40 -5.77
CA MET A 320 -17.26 -5.43 -6.19
C MET A 320 -16.46 -6.55 -5.49
N LEU A 321 -15.47 -7.09 -6.20
CA LEU A 321 -14.39 -7.88 -5.61
C LEU A 321 -13.33 -6.92 -5.08
N TYR A 322 -13.17 -6.84 -3.76
CA TYR A 322 -12.28 -5.86 -3.16
C TYR A 322 -11.73 -6.32 -1.81
N GLN A 323 -10.67 -5.67 -1.33
CA GLN A 323 -10.19 -5.86 0.03
C GLN A 323 -11.06 -5.10 1.02
N TYR A 324 -11.62 -5.81 2.00
CA TYR A 324 -12.49 -5.19 3.00
C TYR A 324 -11.75 -4.11 3.82
N SER A 325 -10.49 -4.35 4.19
CA SER A 325 -9.69 -3.39 4.95
C SER A 325 -9.52 -2.05 4.24
N ASP A 326 -9.43 -2.07 2.91
CA ASP A 326 -9.17 -0.88 2.10
C ASP A 326 -10.37 0.08 2.04
N MET A 327 -11.55 -0.37 2.42
CA MET A 327 -12.72 0.52 2.48
C MET A 327 -13.20 0.85 3.91
N LEU A 328 -12.39 0.59 4.93
CA LEU A 328 -12.80 0.85 6.33
C LEU A 328 -13.12 2.34 6.59
N THR A 329 -12.38 3.26 6.00
CA THR A 329 -12.65 4.70 6.13
C THR A 329 -13.95 5.07 5.43
N GLN A 330 -14.17 4.58 4.22
CA GLN A 330 -15.37 4.81 3.43
C GLN A 330 -16.59 4.16 4.11
N GLN A 331 -16.44 2.99 4.69
CA GLN A 331 -17.47 2.33 5.48
C GLN A 331 -17.92 3.16 6.70
N LYS A 332 -16.97 3.80 7.39
CA LYS A 332 -17.29 4.71 8.50
C LYS A 332 -18.12 5.93 8.03
N ILE A 333 -17.78 6.48 6.87
CA ILE A 333 -18.52 7.60 6.27
C ILE A 333 -19.95 7.16 5.92
N LEU A 334 -20.09 6.01 5.24
CA LEU A 334 -21.40 5.46 4.90
C LEU A 334 -22.24 5.18 6.13
N TYR A 335 -21.69 4.50 7.13
CA TYR A 335 -22.37 4.17 8.38
C TYR A 335 -22.85 5.41 9.15
N ALA A 336 -22.06 6.47 9.15
CA ALA A 336 -22.42 7.72 9.81
C ALA A 336 -23.60 8.43 9.12
N ASN A 337 -23.74 8.25 7.80
CA ASN A 337 -24.85 8.82 7.02
C ASN A 337 -26.10 7.95 7.12
N ASP A 338 -25.95 6.63 6.91
CA ASP A 338 -27.02 5.65 6.97
C ASP A 338 -26.42 4.26 7.28
N PRO A 339 -26.70 3.66 8.45
CA PRO A 339 -26.16 2.36 8.85
C PRO A 339 -26.52 1.19 7.90
N ASP A 340 -27.55 1.31 7.08
CA ASP A 340 -27.94 0.27 6.13
C ASP A 340 -27.26 0.44 4.76
N SER A 341 -26.67 1.62 4.47
CA SER A 341 -25.99 1.88 3.19
C SER A 341 -24.53 1.43 3.12
N ILE A 342 -24.09 0.59 4.04
CA ILE A 342 -22.73 0.03 4.09
C ILE A 342 -22.53 -1.11 3.08
N TYR A 343 -21.28 -1.46 2.83
CA TYR A 343 -20.92 -2.69 2.11
C TYR A 343 -20.79 -3.86 3.08
N MET A 344 -21.35 -5.01 2.70
CA MET A 344 -21.20 -6.25 3.42
C MET A 344 -20.65 -7.35 2.51
N ALA A 345 -19.89 -8.28 3.09
CA ALA A 345 -19.41 -9.45 2.38
C ALA A 345 -20.53 -10.48 2.20
N VAL A 346 -20.63 -11.02 1.01
CA VAL A 346 -21.54 -12.13 0.68
C VAL A 346 -20.78 -13.19 -0.13
N GLU A 347 -21.43 -14.34 -0.36
CA GLU A 347 -20.90 -15.35 -1.26
C GLU A 347 -20.74 -14.75 -2.68
N GLY A 348 -19.51 -14.86 -3.22
CA GLY A 348 -19.16 -14.31 -4.53
C GLY A 348 -19.10 -15.37 -5.63
N PRO A 349 -18.55 -15.01 -6.79
CA PRO A 349 -18.37 -15.89 -7.93
C PRO A 349 -17.74 -17.24 -7.57
N ARG A 350 -18.29 -18.33 -8.07
CA ARG A 350 -17.73 -19.69 -7.90
C ARG A 350 -17.49 -20.36 -9.26
N ASN A 351 -16.61 -21.35 -9.28
CA ASN A 351 -16.44 -22.21 -10.44
C ASN A 351 -17.69 -23.10 -10.68
N ALA A 352 -17.72 -23.84 -11.77
CA ALA A 352 -18.87 -24.68 -12.16
C ALA A 352 -19.15 -25.82 -11.17
N ASN A 353 -18.16 -26.23 -10.39
CA ASN A 353 -18.32 -27.26 -9.36
C ASN A 353 -18.92 -26.70 -8.06
N GLY A 354 -18.89 -25.37 -7.88
CA GLY A 354 -19.29 -24.72 -6.62
C GLY A 354 -18.25 -24.86 -5.51
N ASP A 355 -16.98 -25.06 -5.86
CA ASP A 355 -15.90 -25.21 -4.89
C ASP A 355 -15.73 -23.93 -4.05
N ASP A 356 -15.30 -24.09 -2.81
CA ASP A 356 -15.02 -22.96 -1.92
C ASP A 356 -13.81 -22.15 -2.42
N PRO A 357 -13.82 -20.82 -2.25
CA PRO A 357 -12.72 -19.97 -2.64
C PRO A 357 -11.38 -20.39 -2.03
N LEU A 358 -10.31 -20.29 -2.80
CA LEU A 358 -8.95 -20.44 -2.27
C LEU A 358 -8.65 -19.25 -1.38
N ARG A 359 -8.27 -19.53 -0.15
CA ARG A 359 -7.75 -18.50 0.75
C ARG A 359 -6.26 -18.32 0.44
N PRO A 360 -5.79 -17.09 0.16
CA PRO A 360 -4.35 -16.87 0.10
C PRO A 360 -3.75 -17.26 1.45
N THR A 361 -2.68 -18.03 1.40
CA THR A 361 -1.88 -18.29 2.58
C THR A 361 -1.11 -17.02 2.97
N THR A 362 -0.60 -16.98 4.21
CA THR A 362 0.35 -15.95 4.62
C THR A 362 1.55 -15.94 3.68
N THR A 363 2.05 -14.74 3.40
CA THR A 363 3.28 -14.58 2.64
C THR A 363 4.44 -14.36 3.60
N ILE A 364 5.56 -15.01 3.35
CA ILE A 364 6.80 -14.83 4.13
C ILE A 364 7.45 -13.48 3.89
N ASN A 365 7.11 -12.82 2.80
CA ASN A 365 7.73 -11.56 2.37
C ASN A 365 6.90 -10.31 2.70
N GLY A 366 5.71 -10.45 3.29
CA GLY A 366 4.83 -9.31 3.49
C GLY A 366 4.46 -8.61 2.18
N TRP A 367 4.01 -7.37 2.26
CA TRP A 367 3.78 -6.51 1.09
C TRP A 367 4.60 -5.20 1.15
N THR A 368 5.02 -4.76 2.32
CA THR A 368 5.97 -3.67 2.48
C THR A 368 7.20 -4.11 3.25
N VAL A 369 8.26 -3.39 3.08
CA VAL A 369 9.48 -3.49 3.88
C VAL A 369 9.83 -2.13 4.46
N THR A 370 10.49 -2.15 5.61
CA THR A 370 11.05 -0.97 6.24
C THR A 370 12.57 -1.06 6.24
N LEU A 371 13.22 0.02 5.83
CA LEU A 371 14.65 0.21 5.82
C LEU A 371 15.03 1.34 6.79
N ILE A 372 16.26 1.31 7.29
CA ILE A 372 16.84 2.34 8.17
C ILE A 372 17.93 3.07 7.38
N SER A 373 17.80 4.38 7.17
CA SER A 373 18.78 5.17 6.42
C SER A 373 20.05 5.44 7.23
N LYS A 374 21.16 5.73 6.52
CA LYS A 374 22.42 6.13 7.12
C LYS A 374 22.50 7.63 7.30
#